data_4fef86a00e52aeadf0be800946e72ef8
#
_entry.id   4fef86a00e52aeadf0be800946e72ef8
#
_cell.length_a   1.000
_cell.length_b   1.000
_cell.length_c   1.000
_cell.angle_alpha   90.00
_cell.angle_beta   90.00
_cell.angle_gamma   90.00
#
_symmetry.space_group_name_H-M   'P 1'
#
loop_
_entity.id
_entity.type
_entity.pdbx_description
1 polymer ?
#
loop_
_entity_poly.entity_id
_entity_poly.type
_entity_poly.pdbx_seq_one_letter_code
_entity_poly.pdbx_strand_id
1 'polypeptide(L)'
;MDSNIVKKVIVCDLDGTLTKSKANLDQDMSQIISKVLLKHKMAIISGAGYAQFQNQFVSHLKCGEESLKNLYLFPVNGSAYYRYNDSISDKWEQVYLEKMSESEKKEVYDAFGQAITESSVDVYDTYGKVDILEDRDGQVTFSARGQDAPLEIKQAWDPDEVKRKKIVEILKKHIPQFEIRIGGSTSIDVTRKNINKAYAIKKIEEYLGVKKEDILFLGDALFPGGNDETAKETGVECLQVSGPEETIEILKSYI
;
A
#
# COMPACT_ATOMS: atom_id res chain seq x y z
N MET A 1 26.54 -21.32 8.78
CA MET A 1 27.22 -20.45 7.82
C MET A 1 26.15 -19.88 6.92
N ASP A 2 25.60 -18.76 7.37
CA ASP A 2 24.54 -18.09 6.62
C ASP A 2 25.21 -17.39 5.44
N SER A 3 24.99 -17.96 4.24
CA SER A 3 25.32 -17.25 3.00
C SER A 3 24.45 -15.99 2.99
N ASN A 4 25.04 -14.82 3.20
CA ASN A 4 24.39 -13.54 2.96
C ASN A 4 23.99 -13.50 1.48
N ILE A 5 22.81 -14.01 1.17
CA ILE A 5 22.24 -13.89 -0.18
C ILE A 5 21.91 -12.41 -0.32
N VAL A 6 22.69 -11.73 -1.17
CA VAL A 6 22.44 -10.32 -1.48
C VAL A 6 21.07 -10.22 -2.16
N LYS A 7 20.12 -9.55 -1.52
CA LYS A 7 18.77 -9.37 -2.06
C LYS A 7 18.82 -8.54 -3.34
N LYS A 8 18.16 -9.02 -4.38
CA LYS A 8 18.10 -8.32 -5.68
C LYS A 8 17.00 -7.28 -5.73
N VAL A 9 15.91 -7.53 -4.97
CA VAL A 9 14.75 -6.66 -4.90
C VAL A 9 14.39 -6.39 -3.45
N ILE A 10 14.27 -5.12 -3.10
CA ILE A 10 13.76 -4.67 -1.81
C ILE A 10 12.33 -4.20 -2.04
N VAL A 11 11.39 -4.85 -1.37
CA VAL A 11 9.96 -4.53 -1.44
C VAL A 11 9.57 -3.82 -0.15
N CYS A 12 8.94 -2.66 -0.25
CA CYS A 12 8.55 -1.88 0.91
C CYS A 12 7.06 -1.55 0.88
N ASP A 13 6.43 -1.53 2.04
CA ASP A 13 5.23 -0.74 2.25
C ASP A 13 5.56 0.76 2.19
N LEU A 14 4.55 1.62 2.02
CA LEU A 14 4.73 3.06 1.94
C LEU A 14 4.48 3.75 3.29
N ASP A 15 3.23 3.71 3.76
CA ASP A 15 2.77 4.45 4.94
C ASP A 15 3.16 3.74 6.24
N GLY A 16 3.98 4.35 7.07
CA GLY A 16 4.53 3.74 8.29
C GLY A 16 5.86 3.01 8.07
N THR A 17 6.28 2.84 6.81
CA THR A 17 7.53 2.15 6.44
C THR A 17 8.52 3.10 5.77
N LEU A 18 8.19 3.64 4.58
CA LEU A 18 9.04 4.61 3.88
C LEU A 18 8.70 6.06 4.24
N THR A 19 7.46 6.32 4.60
CA THR A 19 6.98 7.63 5.04
C THR A 19 6.22 7.49 6.35
N LYS A 20 6.13 8.55 7.14
CA LYS A 20 5.10 8.61 8.19
C LYS A 20 3.74 8.58 7.52
N SER A 21 2.74 7.99 8.19
CA SER A 21 1.41 7.79 7.62
C SER A 21 0.89 9.07 6.93
N LYS A 22 0.61 8.96 5.63
CA LYS A 22 0.13 10.03 4.75
C LYS A 22 1.03 11.28 4.67
N ALA A 23 2.28 11.18 5.13
CA ALA A 23 3.27 12.24 4.96
C ALA A 23 4.03 12.08 3.64
N ASN A 24 4.54 13.18 3.12
CA ASN A 24 5.44 13.14 1.98
C ASN A 24 6.76 12.44 2.33
N LEU A 25 7.40 11.85 1.34
CA LEU A 25 8.74 11.29 1.46
C LEU A 25 9.70 12.39 1.93
N ASP A 26 10.39 12.15 3.03
CA ASP A 26 11.37 13.10 3.55
C ASP A 26 12.70 13.04 2.77
N GLN A 27 13.55 14.03 3.03
CA GLN A 27 14.80 14.19 2.28
C GLN A 27 15.78 13.07 2.59
N ASP A 28 15.87 12.60 3.81
CA ASP A 28 16.83 11.57 4.23
C ASP A 28 16.48 10.22 3.61
N MET A 29 15.21 9.83 3.67
CA MET A 29 14.72 8.62 3.02
C MET A 29 14.91 8.72 1.50
N SER A 30 14.60 9.86 0.88
CA SER A 30 14.81 10.08 -0.57
C SER A 30 16.27 9.87 -0.97
N GLN A 31 17.23 10.37 -0.18
CA GLN A 31 18.67 10.17 -0.45
C GLN A 31 19.09 8.69 -0.32
N ILE A 32 18.55 7.98 0.68
CA ILE A 32 18.86 6.56 0.88
C ILE A 32 18.29 5.73 -0.28
N ILE A 33 17.03 5.93 -0.63
CA ILE A 33 16.40 5.24 -1.77
C ILE A 33 17.19 5.50 -3.07
N SER A 34 17.57 6.75 -3.32
CA SER A 34 18.37 7.10 -4.51
C SER A 34 19.67 6.28 -4.61
N LYS A 35 20.35 6.06 -3.49
CA LYS A 35 21.59 5.26 -3.45
C LYS A 35 21.32 3.77 -3.64
N VAL A 36 20.25 3.25 -3.00
CA VAL A 36 19.84 1.84 -3.15
C VAL A 36 19.50 1.54 -4.61
N LEU A 37 18.77 2.43 -5.29
CA LEU A 37 18.36 2.27 -6.69
C LEU A 37 19.53 2.25 -7.69
N LEU A 38 20.73 2.65 -7.28
CA LEU A 38 21.94 2.51 -8.12
C LEU A 38 22.43 1.05 -8.21
N LYS A 39 22.07 0.21 -7.24
CA LYS A 39 22.58 -1.16 -7.13
C LYS A 39 21.48 -2.22 -7.09
N HIS A 40 20.30 -1.87 -6.60
CA HIS A 40 19.20 -2.78 -6.34
C HIS A 40 17.90 -2.29 -6.99
N LYS A 41 17.01 -3.23 -7.27
CA LYS A 41 15.63 -2.93 -7.61
C LYS A 41 14.82 -2.67 -6.34
N MET A 42 13.89 -1.73 -6.40
CA MET A 42 12.92 -1.51 -5.32
C MET A 42 11.50 -1.56 -5.86
N ALA A 43 10.60 -2.19 -5.11
CA ALA A 43 9.18 -2.19 -5.39
C ALA A 43 8.42 -1.65 -4.17
N ILE A 44 7.45 -0.77 -4.41
CA ILE A 44 6.64 -0.17 -3.35
C ILE A 44 5.21 -0.68 -3.49
N ILE A 45 4.67 -1.28 -2.44
CA ILE A 45 3.29 -1.79 -2.40
C ILE A 45 2.52 -1.00 -1.34
N SER A 46 1.38 -0.41 -1.70
CA SER A 46 0.51 0.28 -0.74
C SER A 46 -0.95 0.23 -1.16
N GLY A 47 -1.87 0.37 -0.20
CA GLY A 47 -3.29 0.62 -0.46
C GLY A 47 -3.58 1.99 -1.10
N ALA A 48 -2.59 2.87 -1.12
CA ALA A 48 -2.69 4.17 -1.78
C ALA A 48 -2.95 4.04 -3.29
N GLY A 49 -3.78 4.94 -3.84
CA GLY A 49 -3.97 5.04 -5.29
C GLY A 49 -2.75 5.65 -5.99
N TYR A 50 -2.66 5.50 -7.32
CA TYR A 50 -1.51 5.98 -8.09
C TYR A 50 -1.27 7.50 -7.95
N ALA A 51 -2.33 8.32 -7.94
CA ALA A 51 -2.19 9.76 -7.73
C ALA A 51 -1.54 10.10 -6.37
N GLN A 52 -1.86 9.33 -5.33
CA GLN A 52 -1.22 9.48 -4.02
C GLN A 52 0.25 9.08 -4.07
N PHE A 53 0.61 7.98 -4.78
CA PHE A 53 2.02 7.63 -5.01
C PHE A 53 2.79 8.77 -5.68
N GLN A 54 2.21 9.40 -6.70
CA GLN A 54 2.84 10.54 -7.38
C GLN A 54 3.05 11.71 -6.42
N ASN A 55 2.02 12.08 -5.68
CA ASN A 55 2.06 13.25 -4.80
C ASN A 55 2.93 13.04 -3.54
N GLN A 56 2.83 11.87 -2.92
CA GLN A 56 3.45 11.59 -1.62
C GLN A 56 4.90 11.09 -1.76
N PHE A 57 5.21 10.33 -2.81
CA PHE A 57 6.46 9.61 -2.94
C PHE A 57 7.28 10.07 -4.15
N VAL A 58 6.76 9.90 -5.38
CA VAL A 58 7.55 10.10 -6.61
C VAL A 58 8.00 11.55 -6.77
N SER A 59 7.11 12.53 -6.54
CA SER A 59 7.44 13.96 -6.65
C SER A 59 8.50 14.45 -5.64
N HIS A 60 8.70 13.69 -4.56
CA HIS A 60 9.69 13.98 -3.52
C HIS A 60 10.97 13.13 -3.63
N LEU A 61 10.97 12.12 -4.49
CA LEU A 61 12.15 11.29 -4.73
C LEU A 61 13.14 12.00 -5.65
N LYS A 62 14.33 12.30 -5.12
CA LYS A 62 15.40 12.98 -5.86
C LYS A 62 16.45 12.00 -6.34
N CYS A 63 16.23 11.41 -7.51
CA CYS A 63 17.20 10.51 -8.16
C CYS A 63 17.23 10.74 -9.68
N GLY A 64 18.28 10.23 -10.32
CA GLY A 64 18.40 10.29 -11.79
C GLY A 64 17.42 9.36 -12.50
N GLU A 65 17.04 9.67 -13.72
CA GLU A 65 16.11 8.88 -14.52
C GLU A 65 16.56 7.42 -14.68
N GLU A 66 17.85 7.15 -14.83
CA GLU A 66 18.38 5.78 -14.91
C GLU A 66 18.10 4.97 -13.64
N SER A 67 18.15 5.61 -12.47
CA SER A 67 17.80 4.95 -11.20
C SER A 67 16.31 4.63 -11.11
N LEU A 68 15.44 5.48 -11.69
CA LEU A 68 14.00 5.25 -11.71
C LEU A 68 13.60 3.98 -12.49
N LYS A 69 14.43 3.50 -13.42
CA LYS A 69 14.24 2.22 -14.11
C LYS A 69 14.30 1.00 -13.18
N ASN A 70 14.88 1.18 -11.99
CA ASN A 70 14.92 0.18 -10.93
C ASN A 70 13.80 0.32 -9.89
N LEU A 71 12.86 1.28 -10.08
CA LEU A 71 11.73 1.53 -9.18
C LEU A 71 10.42 1.05 -9.79
N TYR A 72 9.66 0.28 -9.02
CA TYR A 72 8.41 -0.35 -9.43
C TYR A 72 7.31 -0.01 -8.42
N LEU A 73 6.17 0.49 -8.89
CA LEU A 73 5.08 0.94 -8.04
C LEU A 73 3.88 0.00 -8.16
N PHE A 74 3.40 -0.49 -7.02
CA PHE A 74 2.25 -1.37 -6.91
C PHE A 74 1.17 -0.72 -6.03
N PRO A 75 0.45 0.30 -6.55
CA PRO A 75 -0.65 0.92 -5.84
C PRO A 75 -1.84 -0.03 -5.69
N VAL A 76 -2.81 0.38 -4.86
CA VAL A 76 -4.06 -0.33 -4.58
C VAL A 76 -3.84 -1.80 -4.22
N ASN A 77 -2.91 -2.03 -3.29
CA ASN A 77 -2.51 -3.37 -2.81
C ASN A 77 -2.04 -4.33 -3.93
N GLY A 78 -1.48 -3.78 -5.03
CA GLY A 78 -1.03 -4.55 -6.18
C GLY A 78 -2.11 -4.80 -7.24
N SER A 79 -3.30 -4.19 -7.14
CA SER A 79 -4.27 -4.21 -8.25
C SER A 79 -3.74 -3.51 -9.49
N ALA A 80 -2.76 -2.63 -9.35
CA ALA A 80 -2.10 -1.97 -10.47
C ALA A 80 -0.58 -2.04 -10.34
N TYR A 81 0.10 -1.93 -11.46
CA TYR A 81 1.55 -1.90 -11.53
C TYR A 81 2.00 -0.82 -12.52
N TYR A 82 2.93 0.00 -12.06
CA TYR A 82 3.58 1.04 -12.86
C TYR A 82 5.10 0.88 -12.83
N ARG A 83 5.73 1.15 -13.97
CA ARG A 83 7.19 1.20 -14.11
C ARG A 83 7.62 2.48 -14.83
N TYR A 84 8.84 2.92 -14.55
CA TYR A 84 9.41 4.06 -15.27
C TYR A 84 9.68 3.69 -16.73
N ASN A 85 9.25 4.56 -17.65
CA ASN A 85 9.46 4.43 -19.08
C ASN A 85 9.73 5.81 -19.69
N ASP A 86 10.98 6.06 -20.04
CA ASP A 86 11.42 7.35 -20.60
C ASP A 86 10.88 7.66 -22.00
N SER A 87 10.29 6.66 -22.67
CA SER A 87 9.76 6.77 -24.02
C SER A 87 8.34 7.34 -24.09
N ILE A 88 7.66 7.49 -22.94
CA ILE A 88 6.30 8.03 -22.87
C ILE A 88 6.27 9.38 -22.15
N SER A 89 5.26 10.22 -22.47
CA SER A 89 5.13 11.58 -21.91
C SER A 89 5.07 11.60 -20.38
N ASP A 90 4.30 10.69 -19.80
CA ASP A 90 4.04 10.64 -18.36
C ASP A 90 5.16 9.96 -17.56
N LYS A 91 6.18 9.44 -18.26
CA LYS A 91 7.34 8.73 -17.70
C LYS A 91 7.00 7.47 -16.88
N TRP A 92 5.73 7.23 -16.53
CA TRP A 92 5.28 6.07 -15.77
C TRP A 92 4.24 5.28 -16.56
N GLU A 93 4.63 4.11 -17.04
CA GLU A 93 3.79 3.18 -17.78
C GLU A 93 2.94 2.34 -16.84
N GLN A 94 1.63 2.38 -17.00
CA GLN A 94 0.73 1.42 -16.38
C GLN A 94 0.82 0.10 -17.11
N VAL A 95 1.44 -0.90 -16.49
CA VAL A 95 1.64 -2.23 -17.08
C VAL A 95 0.39 -3.08 -17.00
N TYR A 96 -0.31 -3.03 -15.84
CA TYR A 96 -1.62 -3.63 -15.68
C TYR A 96 -2.48 -2.87 -14.65
N LEU A 97 -3.79 -3.11 -14.72
CA LEU A 97 -4.78 -2.72 -13.73
C LEU A 97 -5.86 -3.81 -13.63
N GLU A 98 -6.00 -4.39 -12.45
CA GLU A 98 -7.07 -5.33 -12.08
C GLU A 98 -8.34 -4.56 -11.71
N LYS A 99 -8.99 -4.01 -12.73
CA LYS A 99 -10.14 -3.11 -12.54
C LYS A 99 -11.38 -3.87 -12.06
N MET A 100 -12.02 -3.37 -11.00
CA MET A 100 -13.34 -3.83 -10.58
C MET A 100 -14.41 -3.40 -11.60
N SER A 101 -15.37 -4.26 -11.88
CA SER A 101 -16.53 -3.91 -12.69
C SER A 101 -17.47 -2.96 -11.93
N GLU A 102 -18.30 -2.21 -12.65
CA GLU A 102 -19.29 -1.31 -12.03
C GLU A 102 -20.28 -2.07 -11.13
N SER A 103 -20.60 -3.33 -11.48
CA SER A 103 -21.45 -4.19 -10.64
C SER A 103 -20.74 -4.58 -9.33
N GLU A 104 -19.44 -4.92 -9.38
CA GLU A 104 -18.65 -5.21 -8.17
C GLU A 104 -18.53 -3.98 -7.28
N LYS A 105 -18.24 -2.81 -7.86
CA LYS A 105 -18.19 -1.55 -7.10
C LYS A 105 -19.51 -1.23 -6.42
N LYS A 106 -20.62 -1.36 -7.17
CA LYS A 106 -21.97 -1.13 -6.61
C LYS A 106 -22.26 -2.07 -5.44
N GLU A 107 -21.92 -3.35 -5.56
CA GLU A 107 -22.08 -4.33 -4.49
C GLU A 107 -21.30 -3.92 -3.23
N VAL A 108 -20.06 -3.45 -3.40
CA VAL A 108 -19.21 -2.95 -2.30
C VAL A 108 -19.81 -1.69 -1.66
N TYR A 109 -20.30 -0.73 -2.47
CA TYR A 109 -20.96 0.47 -1.93
C TYR A 109 -22.22 0.14 -1.12
N ASP A 110 -23.06 -0.74 -1.64
CA ASP A 110 -24.29 -1.18 -0.95
C ASP A 110 -23.93 -1.89 0.38
N ALA A 111 -22.90 -2.73 0.37
CA ALA A 111 -22.43 -3.42 1.58
C ALA A 111 -21.87 -2.45 2.63
N PHE A 112 -21.13 -1.42 2.25
CA PHE A 112 -20.68 -0.38 3.18
C PHE A 112 -21.86 0.39 3.78
N GLY A 113 -22.88 0.75 2.99
CA GLY A 113 -24.09 1.39 3.49
C GLY A 113 -24.80 0.57 4.57
N GLN A 114 -24.90 -0.74 4.35
CA GLN A 114 -25.47 -1.69 5.32
C GLN A 114 -24.58 -1.82 6.56
N ALA A 115 -23.26 -2.03 6.37
CA ALA A 115 -22.32 -2.24 7.47
C ALA A 115 -22.21 -1.00 8.38
N ILE A 116 -22.24 0.21 7.84
CA ILE A 116 -22.26 1.45 8.63
C ILE A 116 -23.52 1.52 9.47
N THR A 117 -24.68 1.22 8.87
CA THR A 117 -25.97 1.24 9.57
C THR A 117 -26.01 0.19 10.69
N GLU A 118 -25.66 -1.07 10.39
CA GLU A 118 -25.68 -2.18 11.36
C GLU A 118 -24.67 -2.00 12.48
N SER A 119 -23.48 -1.45 12.16
CA SER A 119 -22.45 -1.21 13.17
C SER A 119 -22.80 -0.08 14.12
N SER A 120 -23.66 0.85 13.74
CA SER A 120 -23.90 2.09 14.48
C SER A 120 -22.62 2.87 14.80
N VAL A 121 -21.59 2.69 13.98
CA VAL A 121 -20.33 3.43 14.13
C VAL A 121 -20.53 4.85 13.61
N ASP A 122 -20.04 5.82 14.37
CA ASP A 122 -20.05 7.22 13.99
C ASP A 122 -19.11 7.47 12.81
N VAL A 123 -19.72 7.67 11.63
CA VAL A 123 -19.04 7.85 10.36
C VAL A 123 -19.64 9.05 9.64
N TYR A 124 -18.88 10.10 9.49
CA TYR A 124 -19.25 11.25 8.67
C TYR A 124 -18.02 12.05 8.25
N ASP A 125 -18.10 12.63 7.08
CA ASP A 125 -17.11 13.59 6.62
C ASP A 125 -17.39 14.95 7.23
N THR A 126 -16.47 15.42 8.09
CA THR A 126 -16.55 16.75 8.70
C THR A 126 -15.63 17.77 8.02
N TYR A 127 -14.76 17.33 7.10
CA TYR A 127 -13.64 18.13 6.61
C TYR A 127 -13.60 18.34 5.11
N GLY A 128 -14.46 17.69 4.37
CA GLY A 128 -14.40 17.77 2.94
C GLY A 128 -15.74 17.60 2.24
N LYS A 129 -15.70 17.81 0.97
CA LYS A 129 -16.78 17.56 0.04
C LYS A 129 -16.62 16.21 -0.65
N VAL A 130 -15.71 15.39 -0.14
CA VAL A 130 -15.35 14.11 -0.72
C VAL A 130 -16.11 13.02 -0.01
N ASP A 131 -16.70 12.13 -0.76
CA ASP A 131 -17.38 10.97 -0.23
C ASP A 131 -16.45 10.14 0.67
N ILE A 132 -17.01 9.54 1.71
CA ILE A 132 -16.29 8.61 2.59
C ILE A 132 -15.87 7.32 1.87
N LEU A 133 -16.39 7.08 0.67
CA LEU A 133 -16.03 5.98 -0.22
C LEU A 133 -15.35 6.54 -1.48
N GLU A 134 -14.15 6.07 -1.75
CA GLU A 134 -13.33 6.45 -2.89
C GLU A 134 -13.17 5.26 -3.84
N ASP A 135 -13.49 5.47 -5.11
CA ASP A 135 -13.20 4.53 -6.19
C ASP A 135 -11.75 4.71 -6.67
N ARG A 136 -10.95 3.67 -6.56
CA ARG A 136 -9.57 3.60 -7.06
C ARG A 136 -9.42 2.60 -8.19
N ASP A 137 -10.48 2.41 -9.00
CA ASP A 137 -10.57 1.45 -10.09
C ASP A 137 -10.45 -0.02 -9.66
N GLY A 138 -9.33 -0.45 -9.12
CA GLY A 138 -9.09 -1.82 -8.63
C GLY A 138 -9.43 -2.03 -7.15
N GLN A 139 -9.87 -0.97 -6.46
CA GLN A 139 -10.16 -0.95 -5.03
C GLN A 139 -11.24 0.07 -4.71
N VAL A 140 -12.11 -0.24 -3.77
CA VAL A 140 -12.95 0.76 -3.09
C VAL A 140 -12.39 0.99 -1.70
N THR A 141 -12.09 2.25 -1.37
CA THR A 141 -11.54 2.65 -0.08
C THR A 141 -12.58 3.43 0.72
N PHE A 142 -12.91 2.94 1.90
CA PHE A 142 -13.65 3.68 2.91
C PHE A 142 -12.71 4.52 3.76
N SER A 143 -13.10 5.75 4.09
CA SER A 143 -12.38 6.63 5.02
C SER A 143 -13.36 7.36 5.94
N ALA A 144 -13.44 6.94 7.19
CA ALA A 144 -14.49 7.35 8.13
C ALA A 144 -14.57 8.86 8.42
N ARG A 145 -13.52 9.61 8.12
CA ARG A 145 -13.43 11.06 8.32
C ARG A 145 -13.13 11.82 7.03
N GLY A 146 -13.26 11.14 5.88
CA GLY A 146 -12.85 11.68 4.58
C GLY A 146 -11.33 11.66 4.38
N GLN A 147 -10.90 11.82 3.12
CA GLN A 147 -9.47 11.78 2.77
C GLN A 147 -8.71 13.01 3.27
N ASP A 148 -9.36 14.17 3.35
CA ASP A 148 -8.74 15.47 3.65
C ASP A 148 -8.73 15.82 5.14
N ALA A 149 -9.29 14.98 6.02
CA ALA A 149 -9.29 15.23 7.46
C ALA A 149 -7.85 15.29 8.02
N PRO A 150 -7.56 16.22 8.95
CA PRO A 150 -6.26 16.29 9.62
C PRO A 150 -5.86 14.97 10.26
N LEU A 151 -4.56 14.64 10.23
CA LEU A 151 -4.04 13.37 10.74
C LEU A 151 -4.43 13.12 12.20
N GLU A 152 -4.39 14.13 13.03
CA GLU A 152 -4.77 14.05 14.45
C GLU A 152 -6.23 13.60 14.63
N ILE A 153 -7.14 14.13 13.82
CA ILE A 153 -8.56 13.75 13.82
C ILE A 153 -8.74 12.30 13.37
N LYS A 154 -8.01 11.91 12.35
CA LYS A 154 -8.03 10.51 11.87
C LYS A 154 -7.51 9.54 12.92
N GLN A 155 -6.39 9.85 13.55
CA GLN A 155 -5.79 9.00 14.60
C GLN A 155 -6.67 8.92 15.85
N ALA A 156 -7.34 10.00 16.22
CA ALA A 156 -8.23 10.04 17.39
C ALA A 156 -9.55 9.27 17.19
N TRP A 157 -9.96 9.02 15.94
CA TRP A 157 -11.27 8.40 15.67
C TRP A 157 -11.33 6.92 16.06
N ASP A 158 -10.29 6.15 15.78
CA ASP A 158 -10.27 4.69 16.00
C ASP A 158 -8.84 4.19 16.27
N PRO A 159 -8.22 4.64 17.38
CA PRO A 159 -6.82 4.34 17.67
C PRO A 159 -6.56 2.85 17.97
N ASP A 160 -7.57 2.12 18.42
CA ASP A 160 -7.53 0.71 18.77
C ASP A 160 -8.15 -0.21 17.69
N GLU A 161 -8.56 0.33 16.56
CA GLU A 161 -9.19 -0.35 15.43
C GLU A 161 -10.54 -1.02 15.73
N VAL A 162 -11.13 -0.81 16.89
CA VAL A 162 -12.38 -1.49 17.31
C VAL A 162 -13.52 -1.14 16.37
N LYS A 163 -13.65 0.13 15.96
CA LYS A 163 -14.72 0.57 15.05
C LYS A 163 -14.57 -0.04 13.67
N ARG A 164 -13.37 -0.01 13.10
CA ARG A 164 -13.09 -0.62 11.79
C ARG A 164 -13.26 -2.12 11.82
N LYS A 165 -12.79 -2.81 12.86
CA LYS A 165 -12.99 -4.27 13.04
C LYS A 165 -14.47 -4.64 13.02
N LYS A 166 -15.31 -3.84 13.71
CA LYS A 166 -16.77 -4.05 13.72
C LYS A 166 -17.38 -3.92 12.31
N ILE A 167 -17.00 -2.89 11.55
CA ILE A 167 -17.45 -2.72 10.17
C ILE A 167 -16.97 -3.87 9.29
N VAL A 168 -15.70 -4.27 9.39
CA VAL A 168 -15.10 -5.36 8.62
C VAL A 168 -15.78 -6.70 8.88
N GLU A 169 -16.15 -7.01 10.12
CA GLU A 169 -16.88 -8.24 10.46
C GLU A 169 -18.24 -8.30 9.77
N ILE A 170 -18.93 -7.17 9.66
CA ILE A 170 -20.21 -7.09 8.95
C ILE A 170 -20.00 -7.20 7.44
N LEU A 171 -19.04 -6.45 6.87
CA LEU A 171 -18.70 -6.53 5.45
C LEU A 171 -18.35 -7.96 5.02
N LYS A 172 -17.59 -8.70 5.81
CA LYS A 172 -17.23 -10.11 5.52
C LYS A 172 -18.45 -11.03 5.44
N LYS A 173 -19.57 -10.68 6.07
CA LYS A 173 -20.83 -11.43 5.95
C LYS A 173 -21.58 -11.08 4.66
N HIS A 174 -21.58 -9.79 4.29
CA HIS A 174 -22.31 -9.31 3.11
C HIS A 174 -21.59 -9.58 1.79
N ILE A 175 -20.25 -9.42 1.79
CA ILE A 175 -19.40 -9.51 0.58
C ILE A 175 -18.18 -10.44 0.80
N PRO A 176 -18.38 -11.74 1.18
CA PRO A 176 -17.28 -12.68 1.50
C PRO A 176 -16.39 -13.00 0.29
N GLN A 177 -16.83 -12.71 -0.93
CA GLN A 177 -16.10 -12.91 -2.18
C GLN A 177 -15.04 -11.85 -2.45
N PHE A 178 -14.99 -10.76 -1.64
CA PHE A 178 -13.96 -9.73 -1.74
C PHE A 178 -12.87 -9.90 -0.68
N GLU A 179 -11.72 -9.29 -0.92
CA GLU A 179 -10.68 -9.09 0.08
C GLU A 179 -10.97 -7.79 0.82
N ILE A 180 -10.99 -7.83 2.16
CA ILE A 180 -11.33 -6.70 3.02
C ILE A 180 -10.22 -6.52 4.03
N ARG A 181 -9.55 -5.38 4.01
CA ARG A 181 -8.41 -5.06 4.88
C ARG A 181 -8.59 -3.71 5.57
N ILE A 182 -8.18 -3.65 6.83
CA ILE A 182 -8.02 -2.37 7.53
C ILE A 182 -6.73 -1.73 7.04
N GLY A 183 -6.80 -0.44 6.68
CA GLY A 183 -5.68 0.36 6.21
C GLY A 183 -5.56 1.67 6.99
N GLY A 184 -4.36 2.18 7.15
CA GLY A 184 -4.11 3.48 7.81
C GLY A 184 -4.88 3.67 9.13
N SER A 185 -5.24 4.91 9.44
CA SER A 185 -5.90 5.27 10.72
C SER A 185 -7.43 5.26 10.68
N THR A 186 -8.06 5.39 9.50
CA THR A 186 -9.52 5.47 9.34
C THR A 186 -10.05 4.67 8.17
N SER A 187 -9.18 3.95 7.45
CA SER A 187 -9.53 3.34 6.17
C SER A 187 -9.86 1.86 6.28
N ILE A 188 -10.74 1.41 5.40
CA ILE A 188 -10.99 0.00 5.07
C ILE A 188 -10.93 -0.10 3.55
N ASP A 189 -10.08 -0.98 3.05
CA ASP A 189 -9.88 -1.24 1.63
C ASP A 189 -10.59 -2.52 1.22
N VAL A 190 -11.32 -2.49 0.12
CA VAL A 190 -11.97 -3.65 -0.50
C VAL A 190 -11.46 -3.82 -1.91
N THR A 191 -10.87 -4.98 -2.18
CA THR A 191 -10.36 -5.40 -3.50
C THR A 191 -11.01 -6.71 -3.93
N ARG A 192 -10.78 -7.14 -5.16
CA ARG A 192 -11.09 -8.51 -5.54
C ARG A 192 -10.35 -9.50 -4.65
N LYS A 193 -10.95 -10.68 -4.47
CA LYS A 193 -10.38 -11.75 -3.64
C LYS A 193 -8.95 -12.06 -4.04
N ASN A 194 -8.11 -12.25 -3.02
CA ASN A 194 -6.68 -12.54 -3.13
C ASN A 194 -5.81 -11.39 -3.69
N ILE A 195 -6.36 -10.19 -3.96
CA ILE A 195 -5.55 -9.01 -4.26
C ILE A 195 -5.14 -8.36 -2.95
N ASN A 196 -3.87 -8.55 -2.60
CA ASN A 196 -3.24 -8.11 -1.37
C ASN A 196 -1.71 -8.08 -1.56
N LYS A 197 -0.93 -7.85 -0.51
CA LYS A 197 0.54 -7.78 -0.64
C LYS A 197 1.17 -9.10 -1.10
N ALA A 198 0.59 -10.26 -0.78
CA ALA A 198 1.07 -11.53 -1.33
C ALA A 198 0.88 -11.61 -2.86
N TYR A 199 -0.25 -11.11 -3.36
CA TYR A 199 -0.49 -11.00 -4.80
C TYR A 199 0.55 -10.10 -5.48
N ALA A 200 0.78 -8.91 -4.92
CA ALA A 200 1.78 -7.98 -5.46
C ALA A 200 3.18 -8.58 -5.49
N ILE A 201 3.59 -9.30 -4.43
CA ILE A 201 4.90 -9.97 -4.37
C ILE A 201 5.00 -11.05 -5.47
N LYS A 202 3.96 -11.85 -5.70
CA LYS A 202 3.94 -12.82 -6.81
C LYS A 202 4.06 -12.14 -8.17
N LYS A 203 3.42 -10.97 -8.35
CA LYS A 203 3.58 -10.16 -9.56
C LYS A 203 4.99 -9.61 -9.70
N ILE A 204 5.64 -9.23 -8.61
CA ILE A 204 7.05 -8.84 -8.61
C ILE A 204 7.95 -10.00 -9.06
N GLU A 205 7.73 -11.20 -8.56
CA GLU A 205 8.48 -12.40 -9.01
C GLU A 205 8.28 -12.63 -10.52
N GLU A 206 7.03 -12.56 -11.00
CA GLU A 206 6.66 -12.77 -12.40
C GLU A 206 7.30 -11.70 -13.32
N TYR A 207 7.07 -10.42 -13.05
CA TYR A 207 7.49 -9.33 -13.94
C TYR A 207 8.97 -9.01 -13.87
N LEU A 208 9.63 -9.23 -12.72
CA LEU A 208 11.06 -8.96 -12.57
C LEU A 208 11.93 -10.20 -12.80
N GLY A 209 11.34 -11.39 -12.96
CA GLY A 209 12.06 -12.64 -13.17
C GLY A 209 12.96 -13.02 -11.98
N VAL A 210 12.51 -12.73 -10.76
CA VAL A 210 13.23 -13.01 -9.52
C VAL A 210 12.55 -14.10 -8.71
N LYS A 211 13.29 -14.73 -7.81
CA LYS A 211 12.75 -15.74 -6.91
C LYS A 211 12.51 -15.14 -5.52
N LYS A 212 11.69 -15.80 -4.72
CA LYS A 212 11.40 -15.34 -3.35
C LYS A 212 12.66 -15.14 -2.49
N GLU A 213 13.70 -15.96 -2.70
CA GLU A 213 14.96 -15.86 -1.97
C GLU A 213 15.71 -14.54 -2.28
N ASP A 214 15.48 -13.97 -3.48
CA ASP A 214 16.07 -12.72 -3.94
C ASP A 214 15.34 -11.49 -3.36
N ILE A 215 14.19 -11.67 -2.70
CA ILE A 215 13.31 -10.59 -2.22
C ILE A 215 13.46 -10.41 -0.71
N LEU A 216 13.52 -9.14 -0.28
CA LEU A 216 13.30 -8.70 1.10
C LEU A 216 12.07 -7.82 1.13
N PHE A 217 11.12 -8.12 2.01
CA PHE A 217 9.97 -7.26 2.28
C PHE A 217 10.13 -6.50 3.60
N LEU A 218 9.94 -5.17 3.57
CA LEU A 218 9.91 -4.29 4.72
C LEU A 218 8.50 -3.72 4.91
N GLY A 219 7.95 -3.83 6.12
CA GLY A 219 6.63 -3.31 6.45
C GLY A 219 6.44 -3.10 7.95
N ASP A 220 5.60 -2.14 8.34
CA ASP A 220 5.33 -1.83 9.75
C ASP A 220 4.22 -2.69 10.35
N ALA A 221 3.35 -3.26 9.52
CA ALA A 221 2.16 -4.00 9.95
C ALA A 221 2.22 -5.51 9.62
N LEU A 222 3.37 -6.15 9.90
CA LEU A 222 3.58 -7.59 9.74
C LEU A 222 3.01 -8.45 10.89
N PHE A 223 2.38 -7.86 11.89
CA PHE A 223 1.71 -8.56 12.99
C PHE A 223 0.37 -9.19 12.55
N PRO A 224 -0.18 -10.17 13.31
CA PRO A 224 -1.46 -10.80 12.99
C PRO A 224 -2.59 -9.78 12.82
N GLY A 225 -3.25 -9.81 11.65
CA GLY A 225 -4.31 -8.86 11.26
C GLY A 225 -3.81 -7.56 10.62
N GLY A 226 -2.51 -7.32 10.58
CA GLY A 226 -1.92 -6.18 9.88
C GLY A 226 -2.02 -6.32 8.36
N ASN A 227 -1.96 -5.20 7.65
CA ASN A 227 -2.09 -5.18 6.20
C ASN A 227 -0.89 -5.78 5.46
N ASP A 228 0.28 -5.89 6.14
CA ASP A 228 1.50 -6.51 5.61
C ASP A 228 1.59 -8.02 5.88
N GLU A 229 0.73 -8.55 6.75
CA GLU A 229 0.79 -9.94 7.19
C GLU A 229 0.83 -10.93 6.01
N THR A 230 0.05 -10.66 4.95
CA THR A 230 -0.04 -11.54 3.78
C THR A 230 1.28 -11.67 3.01
N ALA A 231 2.22 -10.74 3.17
CA ALA A 231 3.56 -10.87 2.56
C ALA A 231 4.26 -12.15 3.04
N LYS A 232 4.07 -12.55 4.30
CA LYS A 232 4.67 -13.77 4.87
C LYS A 232 4.19 -15.06 4.18
N GLU A 233 2.99 -15.05 3.62
CA GLU A 233 2.41 -16.22 2.93
C GLU A 233 3.19 -16.61 1.67
N THR A 234 3.95 -15.68 1.10
CA THR A 234 4.77 -15.92 -0.10
C THR A 234 6.06 -16.67 0.21
N GLY A 235 6.50 -16.66 1.46
CA GLY A 235 7.76 -17.21 1.90
C GLY A 235 8.98 -16.36 1.56
N VAL A 236 8.81 -15.08 1.18
CA VAL A 236 9.91 -14.10 1.11
C VAL A 236 10.39 -13.76 2.52
N GLU A 237 11.62 -13.30 2.63
CA GLU A 237 12.12 -12.75 3.88
C GLU A 237 11.36 -11.46 4.21
N CYS A 238 10.80 -11.36 5.41
CA CYS A 238 10.03 -10.21 5.88
C CYS A 238 10.65 -9.65 7.15
N LEU A 239 10.92 -8.36 7.17
CA LEU A 239 11.36 -7.63 8.35
C LEU A 239 10.31 -6.59 8.74
N GLN A 240 9.82 -6.69 9.97
CA GLN A 240 8.96 -5.66 10.53
C GLN A 240 9.80 -4.47 10.96
N VAL A 241 9.33 -3.28 10.64
CA VAL A 241 9.94 -2.02 11.04
C VAL A 241 8.99 -1.22 11.94
N SER A 242 9.54 -0.40 12.79
CA SER A 242 8.78 0.52 13.68
C SER A 242 8.49 1.87 13.00
N GLY A 243 9.08 2.12 11.84
CA GLY A 243 8.89 3.36 11.10
C GLY A 243 10.01 3.65 10.09
N PRO A 244 9.94 4.84 9.45
CA PRO A 244 10.90 5.24 8.43
C PRO A 244 12.35 5.30 8.92
N GLU A 245 12.56 5.66 10.17
CA GLU A 245 13.88 5.77 10.77
C GLU A 245 14.59 4.41 10.80
N GLU A 246 13.90 3.34 11.22
CA GLU A 246 14.45 1.99 11.21
C GLU A 246 14.62 1.46 9.78
N THR A 247 13.69 1.79 8.88
CA THR A 247 13.80 1.45 7.46
C THR A 247 15.08 2.04 6.84
N ILE A 248 15.42 3.29 7.16
CA ILE A 248 16.67 3.93 6.72
C ILE A 248 17.89 3.11 7.19
N GLU A 249 17.93 2.67 8.45
CA GLU A 249 19.07 1.90 8.97
C GLU A 249 19.22 0.56 8.24
N ILE A 250 18.11 -0.12 7.94
CA ILE A 250 18.16 -1.36 7.16
C ILE A 250 18.63 -1.09 5.73
N LEU A 251 18.09 -0.07 5.06
CA LEU A 251 18.44 0.27 3.68
C LEU A 251 19.89 0.71 3.51
N LYS A 252 20.53 1.28 4.54
CA LYS A 252 21.97 1.61 4.54
C LYS A 252 22.85 0.39 4.29
N SER A 253 22.43 -0.81 4.66
CA SER A 253 23.19 -2.03 4.40
C SER A 253 23.19 -2.46 2.93
N TYR A 254 22.38 -1.83 2.08
CA TYR A 254 22.24 -2.08 0.64
C TYR A 254 22.87 -0.98 -0.24
N ILE A 255 23.65 -0.05 0.34
CA ILE A 255 24.29 1.05 -0.42
C ILE A 255 25.73 0.72 -0.86
#